data_6e30888cf74cbe2e14df04b835bd6030
#
_entry.id   6e30888cf74cbe2e14df04b835bd6030
#
_cell.length_a   1.000
_cell.length_b   1.000
_cell.length_c   1.000
_cell.angle_alpha   90.00
_cell.angle_beta   90.00
_cell.angle_gamma   90.00
#
_symmetry.space_group_name_H-M   'P 1'
#
loop_
_entity.id
_entity.type
_entity.pdbx_description
1 polymer ?
#
loop_
_entity_poly.entity_id
_entity_poly.type
_entity_poly.pdbx_seq_one_letter_code
_entity_poly.pdbx_strand_id
1 'polypeptide(L)'
;QRQMCIRDRTLAIEAALIATNTAPGLFRDNFGFMHLLTYNPTEWEKLVLEAKNAVVDFHGKIIASDISANAVKVSATNAKAAGMDKYIAIQQCDFNNTEVPTGPGVVIFNPEYGERLGDEERLLETYRAIGDFFKKKCQGYWGYIFTGNMRLAKNVGLKTKRRMEMFNAQIDCRLLEYELYAGTKKMN
;
A
#
# COMPACT_ATOMS: atom_id res chain seq x y z
N GLN A 1 -10.55 -6.80 1.54
CA GLN A 1 -9.33 -7.43 1.00
C GLN A 1 -8.46 -6.35 0.38
N ARG A 2 -7.18 -6.34 0.70
CA ARG A 2 -6.22 -5.33 0.22
C ARG A 2 -5.01 -6.04 -0.35
N GLN A 3 -4.61 -5.68 -1.56
CA GLN A 3 -3.41 -6.18 -2.21
C GLN A 3 -2.45 -5.03 -2.46
N MET A 4 -1.17 -5.24 -2.19
CA MET A 4 -0.13 -4.24 -2.31
C MET A 4 1.09 -4.80 -2.99
N CYS A 5 1.67 -4.05 -3.95
CA CYS A 5 3.01 -4.29 -4.45
C CYS A 5 4.01 -3.57 -3.54
N ILE A 6 4.98 -4.29 -3.00
CA ILE A 6 5.84 -3.80 -1.93
C ILE A 6 7.10 -3.14 -2.52
N ARG A 7 7.08 -1.87 -2.82
CA ARG A 7 8.33 -1.11 -2.89
C ARG A 7 8.67 -0.40 -1.57
N ASP A 8 7.64 -0.02 -0.82
CA ASP A 8 7.74 0.66 0.48
C ASP A 8 7.39 -0.28 1.64
N ARG A 9 8.01 -1.40 1.75
CA ARG A 9 8.04 -2.35 2.89
C ARG A 9 7.06 -2.11 4.06
N THR A 10 6.37 -0.97 4.10
CA THR A 10 5.48 -0.48 5.16
C THR A 10 4.01 -0.44 4.77
N LEU A 11 3.67 -0.27 3.47
CA LEU A 11 2.26 -0.11 3.05
C LEU A 11 1.34 -1.26 3.48
N ALA A 12 1.83 -2.51 3.43
CA ALA A 12 1.06 -3.67 3.87
C ALA A 12 0.87 -3.68 5.39
N ILE A 13 1.90 -3.24 6.14
CA ILE A 13 1.86 -3.11 7.60
C ILE A 13 0.87 -2.03 7.99
N GLU A 14 0.95 -0.85 7.39
CA GLU A 14 0.00 0.25 7.62
C GLU A 14 -1.44 -0.17 7.29
N ALA A 15 -1.62 -0.94 6.20
CA ALA A 15 -2.94 -1.47 5.89
C ALA A 15 -3.46 -2.44 6.95
N ALA A 16 -2.59 -3.26 7.54
CA ALA A 16 -2.96 -4.17 8.62
C ALA A 16 -3.28 -3.40 9.91
N LEU A 17 -2.48 -2.39 10.25
CA LEU A 17 -2.74 -1.51 11.40
C LEU A 17 -4.09 -0.80 11.26
N ILE A 18 -4.39 -0.23 10.10
CA ILE A 18 -5.68 0.40 9.82
C ILE A 18 -6.82 -0.63 9.88
N ALA A 19 -6.63 -1.81 9.30
CA ALA A 19 -7.65 -2.84 9.26
C ALA A 19 -8.00 -3.42 10.63
N THR A 20 -7.02 -3.45 11.53
CA THR A 20 -7.17 -3.91 12.92
C THR A 20 -7.48 -2.76 13.89
N ASN A 21 -7.58 -1.53 13.41
CA ASN A 21 -7.69 -0.33 14.24
C ASN A 21 -6.58 -0.24 15.32
N THR A 22 -5.37 -0.67 14.96
CA THR A 22 -4.22 -0.66 15.86
C THR A 22 -3.46 0.65 15.71
N ALA A 23 -3.40 1.43 16.77
CA ALA A 23 -2.67 2.69 16.77
C ALA A 23 -1.15 2.44 16.74
N PRO A 24 -0.37 3.06 15.80
CA PRO A 24 1.07 2.87 15.71
C PRO A 24 1.84 3.23 16.98
N GLY A 25 1.29 4.16 17.76
CA GLY A 25 1.85 4.58 19.05
C GLY A 25 1.94 3.46 20.11
N LEU A 26 1.18 2.37 19.96
CA LEU A 26 1.21 1.24 20.89
C LEU A 26 2.52 0.43 20.84
N PHE A 27 3.37 0.67 19.83
CA PHE A 27 4.67 -0.01 19.66
C PHE A 27 5.86 0.80 20.21
N ARG A 28 5.59 1.90 20.92
CA ARG A 28 6.64 2.74 21.51
C ARG A 28 6.32 3.05 22.95
N ASP A 29 7.35 2.92 23.78
CA ASP A 29 7.26 3.18 25.23
C ASP A 29 7.73 4.58 25.60
N ASN A 30 8.42 5.31 24.69
CA ASN A 30 8.95 6.63 24.96
C ASN A 30 8.67 7.61 23.81
N PHE A 31 8.13 8.76 24.17
CA PHE A 31 7.81 9.84 23.24
C PHE A 31 8.38 11.17 23.77
N GLY A 32 8.77 12.07 22.87
CA GLY A 32 9.33 13.37 23.24
C GLY A 32 8.42 14.21 24.16
N PHE A 33 7.10 14.12 23.99
CA PHE A 33 6.15 14.86 24.82
C PHE A 33 6.14 14.39 26.30
N MET A 34 6.60 13.17 26.61
CA MET A 34 6.69 12.65 27.98
C MET A 34 7.74 13.37 28.82
N HIS A 35 8.62 14.13 28.16
CA HIS A 35 9.65 14.95 28.83
C HIS A 35 9.22 16.40 29.01
N LEU A 36 8.00 16.77 28.64
CA LEU A 36 7.44 18.10 28.86
C LEU A 36 6.86 18.24 30.27
N LEU A 37 6.96 19.44 30.84
CA LEU A 37 6.41 19.73 32.18
C LEU A 37 4.88 19.53 32.27
N THR A 38 4.20 19.60 31.15
CA THR A 38 2.74 19.43 31.04
C THR A 38 2.32 17.98 30.86
N TYR A 39 3.27 17.04 30.81
CA TYR A 39 2.95 15.62 30.65
C TYR A 39 2.18 15.06 31.85
N ASN A 40 1.07 14.41 31.58
CA ASN A 40 0.26 13.72 32.57
C ASN A 40 0.28 12.19 32.32
N PRO A 41 1.02 11.42 33.12
CA PRO A 41 1.11 9.97 32.95
C PRO A 41 -0.26 9.26 33.01
N THR A 42 -1.13 9.67 33.93
CA THR A 42 -2.44 9.05 34.12
C THR A 42 -3.34 9.22 32.88
N GLU A 43 -3.36 10.41 32.29
CA GLU A 43 -4.08 10.66 31.05
C GLU A 43 -3.51 9.85 29.89
N TRP A 44 -2.18 9.74 29.82
CA TRP A 44 -1.53 8.94 28.80
C TRP A 44 -1.87 7.44 28.94
N GLU A 45 -1.78 6.88 30.13
CA GLU A 45 -2.14 5.49 30.42
C GLU A 45 -3.59 5.19 30.03
N LYS A 46 -4.51 6.11 30.31
CA LYS A 46 -5.91 6.02 29.89
C LYS A 46 -6.05 5.96 28.39
N LEU A 47 -5.38 6.86 27.63
CA LEU A 47 -5.40 6.87 26.18
C LEU A 47 -4.81 5.58 25.58
N VAL A 48 -3.72 5.08 26.15
CA VAL A 48 -3.12 3.79 25.74
C VAL A 48 -4.09 2.63 25.97
N LEU A 49 -4.77 2.61 27.09
CA LEU A 49 -5.77 1.58 27.39
C LEU A 49 -6.96 1.66 26.41
N GLU A 50 -7.46 2.83 26.17
CA GLU A 50 -8.53 3.06 25.17
C GLU A 50 -8.10 2.58 23.78
N ALA A 51 -6.88 2.92 23.33
CA ALA A 51 -6.33 2.48 22.05
C ALA A 51 -6.18 0.95 21.98
N LYS A 52 -5.73 0.30 23.05
CA LYS A 52 -5.66 -1.17 23.13
C LYS A 52 -7.04 -1.83 23.04
N ASN A 53 -8.04 -1.27 23.73
CA ASN A 53 -9.41 -1.78 23.72
C ASN A 53 -10.13 -1.53 22.38
N ALA A 54 -9.65 -0.57 21.58
CA ALA A 54 -10.20 -0.28 20.26
C ALA A 54 -9.69 -1.21 19.17
N VAL A 55 -8.69 -2.06 19.44
CA VAL A 55 -8.16 -3.03 18.49
C VAL A 55 -9.23 -4.07 18.16
N VAL A 56 -9.43 -4.32 16.87
CA VAL A 56 -10.38 -5.30 16.37
C VAL A 56 -9.67 -6.41 15.59
N ASP A 57 -10.26 -7.59 15.57
CA ASP A 57 -9.74 -8.66 14.72
C ASP A 57 -10.11 -8.42 13.25
N PHE A 58 -9.20 -8.72 12.35
CA PHE A 58 -9.38 -8.51 10.90
C PHE A 58 -9.48 -9.86 10.20
N HIS A 59 -10.64 -10.12 9.60
CA HIS A 59 -10.93 -11.37 8.89
C HIS A 59 -10.69 -11.28 7.37
N GLY A 60 -10.20 -10.15 6.87
CA GLY A 60 -9.83 -9.98 5.48
C GLY A 60 -8.45 -10.57 5.16
N LYS A 61 -8.02 -10.42 3.91
CA LYS A 61 -6.71 -10.89 3.43
C LYS A 61 -5.90 -9.71 2.89
N ILE A 62 -4.70 -9.52 3.40
CA ILE A 62 -3.72 -8.58 2.85
C ILE A 62 -2.63 -9.41 2.17
N ILE A 63 -2.41 -9.16 0.88
CA ILE A 63 -1.39 -9.83 0.10
C ILE A 63 -0.36 -8.79 -0.32
N ALA A 64 0.90 -9.10 -0.09
CA ALA A 64 2.03 -8.28 -0.48
C ALA A 64 2.99 -9.13 -1.30
N SER A 65 3.35 -8.68 -2.50
CA SER A 65 4.27 -9.40 -3.39
C SER A 65 5.40 -8.51 -3.88
N ASP A 66 6.58 -9.08 -4.01
CA ASP A 66 7.75 -8.45 -4.61
C ASP A 66 8.59 -9.52 -5.32
N ILE A 67 9.23 -9.15 -6.42
CA ILE A 67 10.13 -10.03 -7.15
C ILE A 67 11.46 -10.24 -6.41
N SER A 68 11.85 -9.28 -5.59
CA SER A 68 13.11 -9.28 -4.83
C SER A 68 12.99 -10.11 -3.55
N ALA A 69 13.74 -11.21 -3.46
CA ALA A 69 13.84 -12.02 -2.24
C ALA A 69 14.26 -11.19 -1.02
N ASN A 70 15.16 -10.21 -1.20
CA ASN A 70 15.57 -9.33 -0.11
C ASN A 70 14.44 -8.41 0.36
N ALA A 71 13.63 -7.85 -0.56
CA ALA A 71 12.47 -7.03 -0.21
C ALA A 71 11.46 -7.86 0.58
N VAL A 72 11.16 -9.08 0.13
CA VAL A 72 10.27 -10.04 0.81
C VAL A 72 10.76 -10.35 2.22
N LYS A 73 12.05 -10.69 2.39
CA LYS A 73 12.65 -10.98 3.70
C LYS A 73 12.55 -9.80 4.66
N VAL A 74 12.89 -8.60 4.20
CA VAL A 74 12.81 -7.38 5.04
C VAL A 74 11.36 -7.05 5.38
N SER A 75 10.42 -7.18 4.44
CA SER A 75 8.99 -6.97 4.69
C SER A 75 8.45 -7.94 5.74
N ALA A 76 8.84 -9.21 5.67
CA ALA A 76 8.44 -10.20 6.67
C ALA A 76 8.99 -9.87 8.06
N THR A 77 10.25 -9.44 8.14
CA THR A 77 10.87 -9.01 9.40
C THR A 77 10.15 -7.81 10.00
N ASN A 78 9.82 -6.80 9.17
CA ASN A 78 9.12 -5.60 9.61
C ASN A 78 7.67 -5.90 10.03
N ALA A 79 6.97 -6.77 9.28
CA ALA A 79 5.61 -7.20 9.64
C ALA A 79 5.57 -7.91 10.99
N LYS A 80 6.56 -8.78 11.24
CA LYS A 80 6.72 -9.47 12.53
C LYS A 80 7.04 -8.49 13.66
N ALA A 81 7.94 -7.54 13.44
CA ALA A 81 8.27 -6.51 14.42
C ALA A 81 7.06 -5.63 14.78
N ALA A 82 6.16 -5.39 13.84
CA ALA A 82 4.91 -4.69 14.05
C ALA A 82 3.75 -5.59 14.56
N GLY A 83 3.98 -6.89 14.77
CA GLY A 83 2.93 -7.83 15.20
C GLY A 83 1.80 -8.01 14.19
N MET A 84 2.04 -7.67 12.90
CA MET A 84 1.04 -7.69 11.83
C MET A 84 1.24 -8.86 10.84
N ASP A 85 2.24 -9.69 11.05
CA ASP A 85 2.61 -10.81 10.19
C ASP A 85 1.47 -11.82 9.97
N LYS A 86 0.65 -12.07 10.99
CA LYS A 86 -0.52 -12.96 10.88
C LYS A 86 -1.61 -12.46 9.91
N TYR A 87 -1.64 -11.16 9.60
CA TYR A 87 -2.63 -10.55 8.71
C TYR A 87 -2.13 -10.38 7.28
N ILE A 88 -0.83 -10.58 7.03
CA ILE A 88 -0.18 -10.25 5.76
C ILE A 88 0.43 -11.51 5.14
N ALA A 89 -0.09 -11.94 3.99
CA ALA A 89 0.54 -12.97 3.16
C ALA A 89 1.62 -12.30 2.27
N ILE A 90 2.89 -12.53 2.60
CA ILE A 90 4.01 -11.99 1.85
C ILE A 90 4.53 -13.05 0.86
N GLN A 91 4.64 -12.70 -0.43
CA GLN A 91 4.97 -13.62 -1.51
C GLN A 91 6.15 -13.11 -2.33
N GLN A 92 7.07 -14.00 -2.69
CA GLN A 92 8.10 -13.69 -3.68
C GLN A 92 7.61 -14.09 -5.05
N CYS A 93 7.11 -13.15 -5.82
CA CYS A 93 6.70 -13.39 -7.21
C CYS A 93 6.66 -12.06 -7.99
N ASP A 94 6.66 -12.18 -9.33
CA ASP A 94 6.23 -11.09 -10.19
C ASP A 94 4.76 -10.75 -9.87
N PHE A 95 4.41 -9.46 -9.84
CA PHE A 95 3.05 -9.02 -9.51
C PHE A 95 2.00 -9.62 -10.46
N ASN A 96 2.36 -9.91 -11.72
CA ASN A 96 1.48 -10.57 -12.68
C ASN A 96 1.04 -11.97 -12.23
N ASN A 97 1.81 -12.61 -11.35
CA ASN A 97 1.53 -13.94 -10.81
C ASN A 97 0.83 -13.90 -9.46
N THR A 98 0.61 -12.72 -8.91
CA THR A 98 -0.09 -12.58 -7.62
C THR A 98 -1.56 -13.00 -7.77
N GLU A 99 -2.02 -13.85 -6.88
CA GLU A 99 -3.44 -14.17 -6.77
C GLU A 99 -4.22 -12.96 -6.26
N VAL A 100 -5.25 -12.57 -7.02
CA VAL A 100 -6.19 -11.53 -6.60
C VAL A 100 -7.41 -12.21 -6.01
N PRO A 101 -7.72 -12.01 -4.72
CA PRO A 101 -8.92 -12.58 -4.12
C PRO A 101 -10.19 -12.12 -4.83
N THR A 102 -11.21 -12.99 -4.84
CA THR A 102 -12.52 -12.65 -5.39
C THR A 102 -13.27 -11.65 -4.51
N GLY A 103 -14.10 -10.82 -5.13
CA GLY A 103 -14.89 -9.79 -4.43
C GLY A 103 -14.25 -8.40 -4.50
N PRO A 104 -14.86 -7.40 -3.83
CA PRO A 104 -14.36 -6.03 -3.84
C PRO A 104 -13.08 -5.89 -3.01
N GLY A 105 -12.15 -5.06 -3.46
CA GLY A 105 -10.90 -4.85 -2.77
C GLY A 105 -10.16 -3.61 -3.23
N VAL A 106 -8.95 -3.45 -2.70
CA VAL A 106 -8.03 -2.38 -3.05
C VAL A 106 -6.72 -2.98 -3.50
N VAL A 107 -6.17 -2.50 -4.60
CA VAL A 107 -4.84 -2.84 -5.08
C VAL A 107 -4.03 -1.55 -5.26
N ILE A 108 -2.82 -1.54 -4.74
CA ILE A 108 -1.93 -0.38 -4.82
C ILE A 108 -0.56 -0.78 -5.36
N PHE A 109 -0.04 0.03 -6.28
CA PHE A 109 1.30 -0.08 -6.83
C PHE A 109 2.12 1.17 -6.51
N ASN A 110 3.39 0.96 -6.18
CA ASN A 110 4.42 1.99 -6.10
C ASN A 110 5.60 1.61 -7.01
N PRO A 111 5.44 1.73 -8.35
CA PRO A 111 6.48 1.35 -9.31
C PRO A 111 7.64 2.35 -9.30
N GLU A 112 8.74 1.97 -9.93
CA GLU A 112 9.88 2.88 -10.15
C GLU A 112 9.49 4.09 -11.00
N TYR A 113 10.07 5.26 -10.70
CA TYR A 113 9.74 6.51 -11.39
C TYR A 113 10.71 6.84 -12.54
N GLY A 114 11.81 6.07 -12.69
CA GLY A 114 12.78 6.26 -13.77
C GLY A 114 13.70 7.45 -13.56
N GLU A 115 14.48 7.43 -12.48
CA GLU A 115 15.48 8.46 -12.21
C GLU A 115 16.79 8.25 -12.99
N ARG A 116 16.98 7.07 -13.62
CA ARG A 116 18.19 6.72 -14.36
C ARG A 116 17.94 6.75 -15.88
N LEU A 117 18.90 7.33 -16.61
CA LEU A 117 18.95 7.27 -18.07
C LEU A 117 19.03 5.80 -18.53
N GLY A 118 18.16 5.39 -19.45
CA GLY A 118 18.10 4.05 -20.02
C GLY A 118 17.03 3.10 -19.44
N ASP A 119 16.42 3.43 -18.31
CA ASP A 119 15.36 2.61 -17.70
C ASP A 119 13.96 2.85 -18.33
N GLU A 120 13.82 3.81 -19.23
CA GLU A 120 12.52 4.31 -19.66
C GLU A 120 11.70 3.24 -20.41
N GLU A 121 12.30 2.47 -21.32
CA GLU A 121 11.58 1.43 -22.07
C GLU A 121 11.07 0.32 -21.13
N ARG A 122 11.93 -0.17 -20.24
CA ARG A 122 11.56 -1.17 -19.22
C ARG A 122 10.42 -0.69 -18.34
N LEU A 123 10.45 0.57 -17.94
CA LEU A 123 9.42 1.16 -17.11
C LEU A 123 8.11 1.38 -17.87
N LEU A 124 8.16 1.73 -19.15
CA LEU A 124 6.97 1.79 -20.01
C LEU A 124 6.26 0.43 -20.04
N GLU A 125 7.01 -0.65 -20.22
CA GLU A 125 6.47 -2.02 -20.18
C GLU A 125 5.84 -2.34 -18.82
N THR A 126 6.51 -1.97 -17.72
CA THR A 126 5.99 -2.16 -16.36
C THR A 126 4.65 -1.46 -16.16
N TYR A 127 4.52 -0.19 -16.58
CA TYR A 127 3.26 0.54 -16.43
C TYR A 127 2.14 -0.01 -17.34
N ARG A 128 2.46 -0.52 -18.53
CA ARG A 128 1.51 -1.25 -19.37
C ARG A 128 1.05 -2.54 -18.70
N ALA A 129 1.99 -3.32 -18.16
CA ALA A 129 1.68 -4.55 -17.45
C ALA A 129 0.79 -4.31 -16.22
N ILE A 130 1.01 -3.23 -15.46
CA ILE A 130 0.12 -2.84 -14.36
C ILE A 130 -1.30 -2.57 -14.87
N GLY A 131 -1.44 -1.85 -15.98
CA GLY A 131 -2.74 -1.59 -16.59
C GLY A 131 -3.44 -2.88 -17.04
N ASP A 132 -2.70 -3.81 -17.60
CA ASP A 132 -3.23 -5.12 -18.00
C ASP A 132 -3.62 -5.98 -16.80
N PHE A 133 -2.83 -5.98 -15.73
CA PHE A 133 -3.15 -6.64 -14.48
C PHE A 133 -4.44 -6.09 -13.88
N PHE A 134 -4.61 -4.77 -13.85
CA PHE A 134 -5.84 -4.13 -13.40
C PHE A 134 -7.05 -4.61 -14.20
N LYS A 135 -6.97 -4.59 -15.53
CA LYS A 135 -8.08 -4.98 -16.43
C LYS A 135 -8.44 -6.46 -16.31
N LYS A 136 -7.41 -7.34 -16.21
CA LYS A 136 -7.60 -8.79 -16.29
C LYS A 136 -7.89 -9.44 -14.94
N LYS A 137 -7.27 -8.95 -13.87
CA LYS A 137 -7.30 -9.62 -12.55
C LYS A 137 -8.02 -8.85 -11.45
N CYS A 138 -8.18 -7.53 -11.57
CA CYS A 138 -8.67 -6.69 -10.47
C CYS A 138 -10.07 -6.12 -10.74
N GLN A 139 -10.93 -6.84 -11.45
CA GLN A 139 -12.28 -6.38 -11.72
C GLN A 139 -13.09 -6.25 -10.42
N GLY A 140 -13.76 -5.11 -10.24
CA GLY A 140 -14.49 -4.79 -9.00
C GLY A 140 -13.64 -4.19 -7.89
N TYR A 141 -12.35 -3.97 -8.15
CA TYR A 141 -11.42 -3.35 -7.22
C TYR A 141 -11.30 -1.84 -7.44
N TRP A 142 -10.78 -1.17 -6.44
CA TRP A 142 -10.16 0.14 -6.56
C TRP A 142 -8.66 -0.03 -6.76
N GLY A 143 -8.15 0.45 -7.89
CA GLY A 143 -6.72 0.44 -8.21
C GLY A 143 -6.07 1.76 -7.86
N TYR A 144 -4.88 1.71 -7.31
CA TYR A 144 -4.08 2.90 -7.01
C TYR A 144 -2.66 2.73 -7.54
N ILE A 145 -2.12 3.81 -8.10
CA ILE A 145 -0.71 3.91 -8.49
C ILE A 145 -0.13 5.16 -7.87
N PHE A 146 0.88 4.98 -7.02
CA PHE A 146 1.66 6.08 -6.49
C PHE A 146 2.88 6.29 -7.39
N THR A 147 3.02 7.47 -7.99
CA THR A 147 4.10 7.72 -8.95
C THR A 147 4.53 9.18 -8.99
N GLY A 148 5.84 9.41 -9.14
CA GLY A 148 6.43 10.70 -9.49
C GLY A 148 6.54 10.94 -11.00
N ASN A 149 6.16 9.96 -11.86
CA ASN A 149 6.30 10.07 -13.30
C ASN A 149 4.96 9.98 -14.04
N MET A 150 4.35 11.13 -14.27
CA MET A 150 3.06 11.23 -14.96
C MET A 150 3.12 10.84 -16.44
N ARG A 151 4.31 10.85 -17.06
CA ARG A 151 4.50 10.42 -18.45
C ARG A 151 4.38 8.90 -18.56
N LEU A 152 5.04 8.17 -17.65
CA LEU A 152 4.90 6.73 -17.55
C LEU A 152 3.48 6.30 -17.18
N ALA A 153 2.83 7.02 -16.26
CA ALA A 153 1.46 6.74 -15.83
C ALA A 153 0.42 6.74 -16.97
N LYS A 154 0.64 7.49 -18.06
CA LYS A 154 -0.22 7.47 -19.26
C LYS A 154 -0.25 6.08 -19.93
N ASN A 155 0.80 5.28 -19.75
CA ASN A 155 0.92 3.95 -20.36
C ASN A 155 0.13 2.86 -19.64
N VAL A 156 -0.46 3.13 -18.49
CA VAL A 156 -1.40 2.23 -17.80
C VAL A 156 -2.64 1.96 -18.70
N GLY A 157 -2.97 2.88 -19.60
CA GLY A 157 -4.07 2.70 -20.55
C GLY A 157 -5.44 2.57 -19.89
N LEU A 158 -5.62 3.20 -18.73
CA LEU A 158 -6.88 3.36 -18.01
C LEU A 158 -7.10 4.84 -17.69
N LYS A 159 -8.38 5.26 -17.65
CA LYS A 159 -8.75 6.61 -17.25
C LYS A 159 -8.71 6.71 -15.72
N THR A 160 -7.93 7.64 -15.19
CA THR A 160 -7.94 7.94 -13.76
C THR A 160 -9.27 8.57 -13.35
N LYS A 161 -9.83 8.11 -12.24
CA LYS A 161 -11.01 8.73 -11.63
C LYS A 161 -10.63 9.96 -10.82
N ARG A 162 -9.51 9.86 -10.10
CA ARG A 162 -9.00 10.94 -9.24
C ARG A 162 -7.48 10.96 -9.27
N ARG A 163 -6.91 12.13 -9.07
CA ARG A 163 -5.47 12.37 -8.90
C ARG A 163 -5.27 13.17 -7.63
N MET A 164 -4.52 12.60 -6.69
CA MET A 164 -4.23 13.27 -5.42
C MET A 164 -2.76 13.67 -5.41
N GLU A 165 -2.51 14.93 -5.11
CA GLU A 165 -1.15 15.45 -4.97
C GLU A 165 -0.52 14.93 -3.69
N MET A 166 0.70 14.45 -3.80
CA MET A 166 1.48 13.91 -2.71
C MET A 166 2.95 14.21 -2.94
N PHE A 167 3.74 14.21 -1.88
CA PHE A 167 5.18 14.40 -1.95
C PHE A 167 5.89 13.18 -1.37
N ASN A 168 6.91 12.70 -2.08
CA ASN A 168 7.84 11.72 -1.56
C ASN A 168 9.19 12.41 -1.37
N ALA A 169 9.45 12.88 -0.16
CA ALA A 169 10.51 13.84 0.14
C ALA A 169 10.37 15.10 -0.74
N GLN A 170 11.31 15.32 -1.67
CA GLN A 170 11.29 16.47 -2.60
C GLN A 170 10.65 16.14 -3.96
N ILE A 171 10.23 14.88 -4.17
CA ILE A 171 9.66 14.44 -5.44
C ILE A 171 8.16 14.74 -5.43
N ASP A 172 7.70 15.50 -6.41
CA ASP A 172 6.28 15.73 -6.65
C ASP A 172 5.64 14.46 -7.23
N CYS A 173 4.80 13.82 -6.42
CA CYS A 173 4.16 12.57 -6.73
C CYS A 173 2.64 12.73 -6.86
N ARG A 174 2.01 11.75 -7.45
CA ARG A 174 0.55 11.62 -7.54
C ARG A 174 0.13 10.24 -7.10
N LEU A 175 -0.91 10.17 -6.29
CA LEU A 175 -1.66 8.94 -6.10
C LEU A 175 -2.82 8.94 -7.09
N LEU A 176 -2.74 8.05 -8.07
CA LEU A 176 -3.72 7.90 -9.14
C LEU A 176 -4.72 6.84 -8.75
N GLU A 177 -6.01 7.19 -8.76
CA GLU A 177 -7.13 6.30 -8.41
C GLU A 177 -7.82 5.82 -9.68
N TYR A 178 -8.12 4.53 -9.73
CA TYR A 178 -8.81 3.86 -10.83
C TYR A 178 -9.98 3.04 -10.30
N GLU A 179 -11.15 3.20 -10.90
CA GLU A 179 -12.30 2.32 -10.67
C GLU A 179 -12.24 1.17 -11.68
N LEU A 180 -11.98 -0.05 -11.20
CA LEU A 180 -11.73 -1.22 -12.04
C LEU A 180 -13.02 -2.03 -12.20
N TYR A 181 -13.73 -1.85 -13.30
CA TYR A 181 -14.99 -2.55 -13.60
C TYR A 181 -14.82 -3.53 -14.75
N ALA A 182 -15.72 -4.51 -14.83
CA ALA A 182 -15.78 -5.46 -15.93
C ALA A 182 -16.37 -4.78 -17.19
N GLY A 183 -15.66 -4.88 -18.31
CA GLY A 183 -16.11 -4.35 -19.61
C GLY A 183 -15.73 -2.90 -19.88
N THR A 184 -16.20 -2.37 -21.01
CA THR A 184 -15.94 -0.99 -21.44
C THR A 184 -17.06 -0.08 -20.92
N LYS A 185 -16.72 0.96 -20.19
CA LYS A 185 -17.70 1.97 -19.78
C LYS A 185 -18.21 2.68 -21.04
N LYS A 186 -19.44 2.37 -21.48
CA LYS A 186 -20.09 3.16 -22.52
C LYS A 186 -20.24 4.58 -21.97
N MET A 187 -19.63 5.53 -22.64
CA MET A 187 -19.89 6.95 -22.37
C MET A 187 -21.32 7.23 -22.85
N ASN A 188 -22.22 7.50 -21.91
CA ASN A 188 -23.47 8.20 -22.21
C ASN A 188 -23.17 9.69 -22.28
#